data_4486e5e36f7e79a602eb2e709bb4ce3c
#
_entry.id   4486e5e36f7e79a602eb2e709bb4ce3c
#
_cell.length_a   1.000
_cell.length_b   1.000
_cell.length_c   1.000
_cell.angle_alpha   90.00
_cell.angle_beta   90.00
_cell.angle_gamma   90.00
#
_symmetry.space_group_name_H-M   'P 1'
#
loop_
_entity.id
_entity.type
_entity.pdbx_description
1 polymer ?
#
loop_
_entity_poly.entity_id
_entity_poly.type
_entity_poly.pdbx_seq_one_letter_code
_entity_poly.pdbx_strand_id
1 'polypeptide(L)'
;MIHPLAITMWDFSWIERRWDGAGFEDWNAALDGVKERGYDAVRIDAFPHLLSQAPEKEWLLLPVWYSNDWGSPYKVRVQLFPALINFLKACRARRVRVALSSWFREDADNVRMALSTPQAMAKCWIDTLRLIANAGLMDTILYVDLCNEFPGDFWAPYFRNDLPWMTWSCWHTDAAMDYMRTAIALVRQEYPDLPYCFSFDGENTHFYRERDLSFFDLAEHHIWMTKLNKQQFYHEVGQAKDGRFTEEAYHLLADHALDVYHGKEAYWKQLLVDGIQTLAADAKAAGLPLATTECWGITDYKDFPMLPWGWVKDLCALGVETACQTGQWALMATSNFAAPQFCGMWRDVAWHQRLTTMIHKATLPPEAEKTALGRTMRWE
;
A
#
# COMPACT_ATOMS: atom_id res chain seq x y z
N MET A 1 7.08 -24.70 6.57
CA MET A 1 6.09 -24.41 5.51
C MET A 1 5.84 -22.92 5.54
N ILE A 2 5.92 -22.23 4.42
CA ILE A 2 5.48 -20.82 4.33
C ILE A 2 3.96 -20.80 4.21
N HIS A 3 3.37 -19.74 4.70
CA HIS A 3 1.94 -19.45 4.63
C HIS A 3 1.75 -18.02 4.14
N PRO A 4 0.56 -17.60 3.72
CA PRO A 4 0.26 -16.22 3.42
C PRO A 4 0.57 -15.31 4.62
N LEU A 5 1.11 -14.13 4.38
CA LEU A 5 1.49 -13.18 5.42
C LEU A 5 0.41 -12.10 5.61
N ALA A 6 0.15 -11.77 6.86
CA ALA A 6 -0.63 -10.60 7.22
C ALA A 6 0.27 -9.36 7.21
N ILE A 7 -0.05 -8.40 6.37
CA ILE A 7 0.68 -7.14 6.25
C ILE A 7 -0.19 -5.99 6.75
N THR A 8 0.41 -5.04 7.46
CA THR A 8 -0.24 -3.76 7.68
C THR A 8 0.49 -2.69 6.91
N MET A 9 -0.22 -1.78 6.33
CA MET A 9 0.29 -0.57 5.76
C MET A 9 0.05 0.54 6.79
N TRP A 10 1.21 1.39 7.18
CA TRP A 10 0.78 2.59 6.60
C TRP A 10 1.93 3.50 6.17
N ASP A 11 2.08 3.62 4.88
CA ASP A 11 2.65 4.60 3.98
C ASP A 11 3.90 5.38 4.50
N PHE A 12 3.97 6.65 4.16
CA PHE A 12 4.96 7.60 4.67
C PHE A 12 4.79 7.93 6.17
N SER A 13 3.64 7.60 6.78
CA SER A 13 3.32 7.94 8.17
C SER A 13 4.30 7.34 9.16
N TRP A 14 4.83 6.14 8.91
CA TRP A 14 5.84 5.52 9.75
C TRP A 14 7.09 6.39 9.98
N ILE A 15 7.47 7.17 9.00
CA ILE A 15 8.68 8.02 9.05
C ILE A 15 8.33 9.48 9.35
N GLU A 16 7.22 9.99 8.82
CA GLU A 16 6.84 11.41 8.92
C GLU A 16 6.08 11.75 10.21
N ARG A 17 5.15 10.90 10.64
CA ARG A 17 4.22 11.21 11.74
C ARG A 17 4.84 10.90 13.09
N ARG A 18 5.85 11.70 13.49
CA ARG A 18 6.63 11.50 14.71
C ARG A 18 6.36 12.55 15.80
N TRP A 19 5.31 13.37 15.65
CA TRP A 19 4.85 14.30 16.67
C TRP A 19 3.96 13.61 17.71
N ASP A 20 3.85 14.19 18.90
CA ASP A 20 3.06 13.65 20.02
C ASP A 20 1.61 13.39 19.61
N GLY A 21 1.12 12.18 19.83
CA GLY A 21 -0.23 11.75 19.49
C GLY A 21 -0.44 11.39 18.01
N ALA A 22 0.60 11.38 17.18
CA ALA A 22 0.51 11.01 15.77
C ALA A 22 0.45 9.50 15.53
N GLY A 23 0.79 8.68 16.54
CA GLY A 23 0.72 7.22 16.51
C GLY A 23 2.04 6.52 16.18
N PHE A 24 3.05 7.23 15.68
CA PHE A 24 4.34 6.67 15.25
C PHE A 24 5.55 7.31 15.94
N GLU A 25 5.34 8.11 16.95
CA GLU A 25 6.39 8.79 17.73
C GLU A 25 7.33 7.80 18.39
N ASP A 26 6.82 6.65 18.86
CA ASP A 26 7.60 5.51 19.34
C ASP A 26 7.39 4.29 18.45
N TRP A 27 8.36 4.03 17.58
CA TRP A 27 8.33 2.84 16.70
C TRP A 27 8.31 1.52 17.45
N ASN A 28 8.90 1.47 18.65
CA ASN A 28 8.90 0.23 19.44
C ASN A 28 7.47 -0.09 19.88
N ALA A 29 6.77 0.88 20.43
CA ALA A 29 5.37 0.69 20.84
C ALA A 29 4.46 0.38 19.64
N ALA A 30 4.62 1.09 18.52
CA ALA A 30 3.83 0.85 17.31
C ALA A 30 4.07 -0.57 16.72
N LEU A 31 5.33 -1.02 16.66
CA LEU A 31 5.68 -2.35 16.15
C LEU A 31 5.33 -3.47 17.13
N ASP A 32 5.39 -3.23 18.44
CA ASP A 32 4.86 -4.18 19.43
C ASP A 32 3.35 -4.36 19.25
N GLY A 33 2.62 -3.26 18.96
CA GLY A 33 1.22 -3.31 18.57
C GLY A 33 0.94 -4.07 17.27
N VAL A 34 1.83 -4.00 16.28
CA VAL A 34 1.80 -4.80 15.04
C VAL A 34 1.88 -6.29 15.39
N LYS A 35 2.84 -6.68 16.22
CA LYS A 35 3.03 -8.07 16.64
C LYS A 35 1.89 -8.59 17.50
N GLU A 36 1.38 -7.78 18.43
CA GLU A 36 0.23 -8.14 19.26
C GLU A 36 -0.99 -8.53 18.41
N ARG A 37 -1.17 -7.85 17.26
CA ARG A 37 -2.29 -8.10 16.34
C ARG A 37 -2.02 -9.23 15.34
N GLY A 38 -0.84 -9.85 15.38
CA GLY A 38 -0.49 -11.00 14.56
C GLY A 38 0.00 -10.65 13.16
N TYR A 39 0.40 -9.40 12.90
CA TYR A 39 0.98 -9.03 11.62
C TYR A 39 2.44 -9.49 11.49
N ASP A 40 2.81 -9.87 10.28
CA ASP A 40 4.16 -10.34 9.91
C ASP A 40 5.01 -9.25 9.26
N ALA A 41 4.36 -8.29 8.64
CA ALA A 41 5.01 -7.28 7.83
C ALA A 41 4.31 -5.92 7.90
N VAL A 42 5.06 -4.88 7.53
CA VAL A 42 4.56 -3.51 7.29
C VAL A 42 4.97 -3.05 5.90
N ARG A 43 4.19 -2.17 5.28
CA ARG A 43 4.55 -1.46 4.04
C ARG A 43 4.78 0.00 4.34
N ILE A 44 5.89 0.56 3.85
CA ILE A 44 6.31 1.93 4.16
C ILE A 44 6.78 2.69 2.92
N ASP A 45 6.73 4.02 2.97
CA ASP A 45 7.50 4.85 2.02
C ASP A 45 8.99 4.83 2.42
N ALA A 46 9.85 4.48 1.46
CA ALA A 46 11.29 4.50 1.64
C ALA A 46 11.94 5.83 1.20
N PHE A 47 11.15 6.75 0.63
CA PHE A 47 11.61 8.05 0.10
C PHE A 47 12.83 7.96 -0.84
N PRO A 48 12.86 7.04 -1.81
CA PRO A 48 14.08 6.72 -2.56
C PRO A 48 14.63 7.92 -3.35
N HIS A 49 13.76 8.78 -3.86
CA HIS A 49 14.14 9.99 -4.60
C HIS A 49 14.95 10.99 -3.74
N LEU A 50 14.58 11.13 -2.48
CA LEU A 50 15.25 12.03 -1.54
C LEU A 50 16.56 11.44 -1.01
N LEU A 51 16.52 10.14 -0.67
CA LEU A 51 17.70 9.41 -0.22
C LEU A 51 18.79 9.34 -1.30
N SER A 52 18.43 9.10 -2.55
CA SER A 52 19.37 9.10 -3.67
C SER A 52 19.97 10.47 -3.95
N GLN A 53 19.19 11.55 -3.76
CA GLN A 53 19.65 12.89 -4.00
C GLN A 53 20.65 13.37 -2.95
N ALA A 54 20.32 13.23 -1.65
CA ALA A 54 21.18 13.62 -0.56
C ALA A 54 20.76 12.92 0.76
N PRO A 55 21.34 11.74 1.08
CA PRO A 55 20.89 10.93 2.22
C PRO A 55 21.06 11.60 3.57
N GLU A 56 22.06 12.46 3.72
CA GLU A 56 22.34 13.17 4.99
C GLU A 56 21.59 14.50 5.15
N LYS A 57 20.84 14.92 4.09
CA LYS A 57 20.10 16.19 4.14
C LYS A 57 18.87 16.05 5.03
N GLU A 58 18.57 17.08 5.81
CA GLU A 58 17.26 17.26 6.40
C GLU A 58 16.30 17.81 5.34
N TRP A 59 15.28 17.03 5.02
CA TRP A 59 14.28 17.36 4.01
C TRP A 59 13.07 18.06 4.63
N LEU A 60 12.53 19.05 3.93
CA LEU A 60 11.26 19.68 4.25
C LEU A 60 10.17 19.10 3.35
N LEU A 61 9.35 18.21 3.91
CA LEU A 61 8.20 17.60 3.23
C LEU A 61 6.99 18.52 3.33
N LEU A 62 6.23 18.61 2.23
CA LEU A 62 5.04 19.44 2.18
C LEU A 62 3.80 18.69 2.68
N PRO A 63 2.76 19.37 3.15
CA PRO A 63 1.54 18.73 3.62
C PRO A 63 0.84 17.92 2.51
N VAL A 64 0.23 16.81 2.90
CA VAL A 64 -0.65 16.01 2.06
C VAL A 64 -1.87 15.59 2.86
N TRP A 65 -3.07 15.76 2.29
CA TRP A 65 -4.36 15.42 2.93
C TRP A 65 -4.50 16.03 4.34
N TYR A 66 -4.20 17.30 4.45
CA TYR A 66 -4.14 18.05 5.71
C TYR A 66 -5.46 18.10 6.51
N SER A 67 -6.59 17.78 5.89
CA SER A 67 -7.89 17.62 6.56
C SER A 67 -8.19 16.19 7.00
N ASN A 68 -7.21 15.28 6.94
CA ASN A 68 -7.39 13.86 7.04
C ASN A 68 -6.38 13.22 8.00
N ASP A 69 -6.83 12.30 8.86
CA ASP A 69 -5.97 11.65 9.85
C ASP A 69 -4.93 10.72 9.24
N TRP A 70 -5.12 10.25 8.02
CA TRP A 70 -4.13 9.43 7.33
C TRP A 70 -3.18 10.20 6.43
N GLY A 71 -3.33 11.50 6.34
CA GLY A 71 -2.35 12.35 5.70
C GLY A 71 -1.19 12.75 6.62
N SER A 72 -0.35 13.62 6.09
CA SER A 72 0.63 14.39 6.85
C SER A 72 0.23 15.87 6.76
N PRO A 73 -0.51 16.39 7.76
CA PRO A 73 -1.18 17.70 7.66
C PRO A 73 -0.23 18.89 7.82
N TYR A 74 1.02 18.63 8.21
CA TYR A 74 1.99 19.66 8.51
C TYR A 74 3.19 19.61 7.56
N LYS A 75 3.95 20.71 7.49
CA LYS A 75 5.32 20.68 6.96
C LYS A 75 6.21 19.95 7.96
N VAL A 76 6.83 18.87 7.51
CA VAL A 76 7.66 18.02 8.37
C VAL A 76 9.12 18.09 7.92
N ARG A 77 10.04 18.32 8.89
CA ARG A 77 11.46 18.17 8.66
C ARG A 77 11.90 16.80 9.10
N VAL A 78 12.60 16.09 8.22
CA VAL A 78 13.01 14.71 8.48
C VAL A 78 14.40 14.42 7.91
N GLN A 79 15.24 13.75 8.70
CA GLN A 79 16.49 13.14 8.27
C GLN A 79 16.21 11.68 7.88
N LEU A 80 15.97 11.45 6.61
CA LEU A 80 15.43 10.18 6.12
C LEU A 80 16.38 9.00 6.28
N PHE A 81 17.68 9.20 6.04
CA PHE A 81 18.64 8.08 6.13
C PHE A 81 18.71 7.48 7.54
N PRO A 82 18.97 8.27 8.62
CA PRO A 82 18.96 7.68 9.96
C PRO A 82 17.58 7.15 10.34
N ALA A 83 16.48 7.80 9.92
CA ALA A 83 15.13 7.35 10.24
C ALA A 83 14.83 6.00 9.62
N LEU A 84 15.05 5.80 8.31
CA LEU A 84 14.81 4.54 7.62
C LEU A 84 15.63 3.39 8.23
N ILE A 85 16.93 3.60 8.43
CA ILE A 85 17.82 2.57 8.98
C ILE A 85 17.42 2.19 10.42
N ASN A 86 17.07 3.16 11.25
CA ASN A 86 16.65 2.89 12.63
C ASN A 86 15.29 2.19 12.67
N PHE A 87 14.37 2.55 11.78
CA PHE A 87 13.09 1.85 11.64
C PHE A 87 13.29 0.39 11.22
N LEU A 88 14.10 0.13 10.20
CA LEU A 88 14.41 -1.24 9.75
C LEU A 88 15.07 -2.08 10.86
N LYS A 89 15.96 -1.49 11.66
CA LYS A 89 16.52 -2.18 12.83
C LYS A 89 15.45 -2.55 13.86
N ALA A 90 14.49 -1.66 14.11
CA ALA A 90 13.38 -1.92 15.04
C ALA A 90 12.45 -3.03 14.50
N CYS A 91 12.19 -3.06 13.19
CA CYS A 91 11.45 -4.13 12.52
C CYS A 91 12.17 -5.48 12.64
N ARG A 92 13.48 -5.51 12.29
CA ARG A 92 14.30 -6.73 12.38
C ARG A 92 14.31 -7.32 13.79
N ALA A 93 14.47 -6.47 14.81
CA ALA A 93 14.48 -6.91 16.21
C ALA A 93 13.18 -7.62 16.63
N ARG A 94 12.07 -7.33 15.94
CA ARG A 94 10.74 -7.92 16.18
C ARG A 94 10.35 -8.99 15.18
N ARG A 95 11.24 -9.31 14.24
CA ARG A 95 10.94 -10.19 13.11
C ARG A 95 9.70 -9.71 12.33
N VAL A 96 9.63 -8.41 12.06
CA VAL A 96 8.65 -7.78 11.17
C VAL A 96 9.33 -7.52 9.83
N ARG A 97 8.80 -8.07 8.75
CA ARG A 97 9.26 -7.81 7.39
C ARG A 97 8.82 -6.43 6.92
N VAL A 98 9.53 -5.87 5.97
CA VAL A 98 9.21 -4.55 5.43
C VAL A 98 9.08 -4.62 3.91
N ALA A 99 7.89 -4.31 3.42
CA ALA A 99 7.66 -3.99 2.03
C ALA A 99 8.01 -2.51 1.82
N LEU A 100 8.98 -2.25 0.95
CA LEU A 100 9.33 -0.88 0.58
C LEU A 100 8.47 -0.42 -0.57
N SER A 101 7.94 0.79 -0.47
CA SER A 101 7.22 1.46 -1.54
C SER A 101 7.65 2.92 -1.61
N SER A 102 7.07 3.71 -2.50
CA SER A 102 7.15 5.15 -2.45
C SER A 102 5.90 5.81 -3.00
N TRP A 103 5.40 6.77 -2.24
CA TRP A 103 4.39 7.74 -2.67
C TRP A 103 5.02 9.00 -3.26
N PHE A 104 6.34 8.98 -3.44
CA PHE A 104 7.12 10.12 -3.97
C PHE A 104 6.66 11.46 -3.41
N ARG A 105 6.69 11.53 -2.07
CA ARG A 105 6.23 12.70 -1.31
C ARG A 105 6.86 13.97 -1.84
N GLU A 106 6.06 15.00 -1.96
CA GLU A 106 6.52 16.32 -2.38
C GLU A 106 7.36 16.97 -1.29
N ASP A 107 8.54 17.39 -1.64
CA ASP A 107 9.45 18.19 -0.84
C ASP A 107 9.50 19.65 -1.34
N ALA A 108 10.12 20.53 -0.57
CA ALA A 108 10.21 21.97 -0.91
C ALA A 108 10.90 22.25 -2.25
N ASP A 109 11.77 21.33 -2.71
CA ASP A 109 12.52 21.46 -3.98
C ASP A 109 11.87 20.66 -5.11
N ASN A 110 10.78 19.92 -4.84
CA ASN A 110 10.04 19.04 -5.73
C ASN A 110 10.94 18.05 -6.51
N VAL A 111 11.87 17.42 -5.80
CA VAL A 111 12.91 16.53 -6.36
C VAL A 111 12.32 15.36 -7.16
N ARG A 112 11.11 14.89 -6.79
CA ARG A 112 10.43 13.80 -7.50
C ARG A 112 10.25 14.04 -9.00
N MET A 113 10.21 15.30 -9.45
CA MET A 113 10.05 15.63 -10.87
C MET A 113 11.25 15.20 -11.74
N ALA A 114 12.38 14.83 -11.13
CA ALA A 114 13.53 14.28 -11.84
C ALA A 114 13.36 12.80 -12.27
N LEU A 115 12.27 12.12 -11.85
CA LEU A 115 12.03 10.69 -12.10
C LEU A 115 11.35 10.38 -13.43
N SER A 116 11.39 11.30 -14.41
CA SER A 116 10.69 11.17 -15.69
C SER A 116 11.17 9.98 -16.55
N THR A 117 12.33 9.41 -16.25
CA THR A 117 12.87 8.24 -16.96
C THR A 117 12.97 7.02 -16.07
N PRO A 118 12.84 5.79 -16.63
CA PRO A 118 13.00 4.55 -15.85
C PRO A 118 14.42 4.39 -15.29
N GLN A 119 15.44 5.01 -15.90
CA GLN A 119 16.81 5.03 -15.39
C GLN A 119 16.91 5.87 -14.12
N ALA A 120 16.25 7.01 -14.05
CA ALA A 120 16.22 7.85 -12.86
C ALA A 120 15.46 7.14 -11.71
N MET A 121 14.34 6.49 -12.02
CA MET A 121 13.59 5.65 -11.09
C MET A 121 14.47 4.50 -10.55
N ALA A 122 15.11 3.76 -11.43
CA ALA A 122 15.99 2.66 -11.02
C ALA A 122 17.17 3.15 -10.16
N LYS A 123 17.77 4.28 -10.54
CA LYS A 123 18.90 4.85 -9.79
C LYS A 123 18.50 5.18 -8.36
N CYS A 124 17.36 5.82 -8.13
CA CYS A 124 16.96 6.19 -6.78
C CYS A 124 16.70 4.94 -5.90
N TRP A 125 16.14 3.88 -6.45
CA TRP A 125 15.96 2.62 -5.75
C TRP A 125 17.28 1.88 -5.49
N ILE A 126 18.18 1.82 -6.47
CA ILE A 126 19.51 1.21 -6.32
C ILE A 126 20.29 1.91 -5.19
N ASP A 127 20.29 3.24 -5.17
CA ASP A 127 20.99 4.01 -4.14
C ASP A 127 20.38 3.75 -2.75
N THR A 128 19.05 3.71 -2.64
CA THR A 128 18.35 3.40 -1.38
C THR A 128 18.66 1.99 -0.89
N LEU A 129 18.57 0.99 -1.78
CA LEU A 129 18.89 -0.40 -1.43
C LEU A 129 20.35 -0.57 -1.04
N ARG A 130 21.27 0.20 -1.64
CA ARG A 130 22.69 0.22 -1.25
C ARG A 130 22.87 0.73 0.18
N LEU A 131 22.15 1.78 0.60
CA LEU A 131 22.18 2.25 1.99
C LEU A 131 21.69 1.16 2.96
N ILE A 132 20.62 0.46 2.61
CA ILE A 132 20.08 -0.66 3.41
C ILE A 132 21.07 -1.83 3.46
N ALA A 133 21.68 -2.19 2.33
CA ALA A 133 22.67 -3.25 2.24
C ALA A 133 23.92 -2.95 3.06
N ASN A 134 24.43 -1.71 2.99
CA ASN A 134 25.57 -1.26 3.78
C ASN A 134 25.28 -1.30 5.30
N ALA A 135 24.03 -1.17 5.70
CA ALA A 135 23.60 -1.33 7.09
C ALA A 135 23.37 -2.81 7.49
N GLY A 136 23.51 -3.76 6.57
CA GLY A 136 23.29 -5.18 6.81
C GLY A 136 21.83 -5.55 7.09
N LEU A 137 20.86 -4.85 6.45
CA LEU A 137 19.43 -4.97 6.75
C LEU A 137 18.59 -5.52 5.58
N MET A 138 19.24 -6.06 4.54
CA MET A 138 18.54 -6.61 3.36
C MET A 138 17.63 -7.78 3.70
N ASP A 139 17.98 -8.55 4.72
CA ASP A 139 17.16 -9.65 5.26
C ASP A 139 15.82 -9.21 5.87
N THR A 140 15.63 -7.92 6.08
CA THR A 140 14.37 -7.34 6.58
C THR A 140 13.40 -7.06 5.44
N ILE A 141 13.89 -6.89 4.22
CA ILE A 141 13.08 -6.47 3.08
C ILE A 141 12.26 -7.64 2.52
N LEU A 142 10.96 -7.43 2.35
CA LEU A 142 10.01 -8.41 1.82
C LEU A 142 9.89 -8.31 0.30
N TYR A 143 9.59 -7.13 -0.21
CA TYR A 143 9.57 -6.79 -1.63
C TYR A 143 9.74 -5.27 -1.82
N VAL A 144 9.93 -4.86 -3.06
CA VAL A 144 10.01 -3.46 -3.47
C VAL A 144 8.91 -3.16 -4.49
N ASP A 145 7.97 -2.32 -4.09
CA ASP A 145 7.00 -1.66 -4.96
C ASP A 145 7.60 -0.31 -5.39
N LEU A 146 8.01 -0.21 -6.66
CA LEU A 146 8.78 0.95 -7.10
C LEU A 146 8.00 2.26 -7.07
N CYS A 147 6.67 2.20 -7.18
CA CYS A 147 5.80 3.37 -7.05
C CYS A 147 4.39 2.96 -6.65
N ASN A 148 3.87 3.58 -5.59
CA ASN A 148 2.48 3.40 -5.19
C ASN A 148 1.52 3.86 -6.30
N GLU A 149 0.56 3.00 -6.63
CA GLU A 149 -0.54 3.27 -7.58
C GLU A 149 -0.06 3.92 -8.88
N PHE A 150 0.98 3.35 -9.50
CA PHE A 150 1.54 3.84 -10.76
C PHE A 150 0.56 3.66 -11.94
N PRO A 151 0.43 4.60 -12.86
CA PRO A 151 1.05 5.91 -12.96
C PRO A 151 0.17 7.06 -12.43
N GLY A 152 -0.51 6.87 -11.31
CA GLY A 152 -1.38 7.89 -10.72
C GLY A 152 -0.67 9.24 -10.57
N ASP A 153 -1.28 10.29 -11.11
CA ASP A 153 -0.68 11.62 -11.18
C ASP A 153 -0.39 12.26 -9.82
N PHE A 154 -1.04 11.78 -8.79
CA PHE A 154 -0.79 12.23 -7.43
C PHE A 154 0.58 11.78 -6.91
N TRP A 155 0.98 10.55 -7.25
CA TRP A 155 2.24 9.94 -6.81
C TRP A 155 3.32 9.93 -7.89
N ALA A 156 2.93 9.93 -9.16
CA ALA A 156 3.84 9.94 -10.30
C ALA A 156 3.64 11.15 -11.22
N PRO A 157 3.62 12.42 -10.70
CA PRO A 157 3.39 13.60 -11.52
C PRO A 157 4.48 13.80 -12.59
N TYR A 158 5.68 13.29 -12.34
CA TYR A 158 6.79 13.30 -13.28
C TYR A 158 6.52 12.50 -14.56
N PHE A 159 5.66 11.50 -14.50
CA PHE A 159 5.32 10.65 -15.65
C PHE A 159 4.33 11.33 -16.60
N ARG A 160 3.57 12.31 -16.11
CA ARG A 160 2.53 13.01 -16.89
C ARG A 160 3.03 14.14 -17.79
N ASN A 161 4.25 14.61 -17.61
CA ASN A 161 4.73 15.79 -18.34
C ASN A 161 4.56 15.66 -19.86
N ASP A 162 4.69 14.45 -20.40
CA ASP A 162 4.53 14.15 -21.82
C ASP A 162 3.17 13.51 -22.16
N LEU A 163 2.40 13.10 -21.14
CA LEU A 163 1.17 12.32 -21.28
C LEU A 163 0.07 12.81 -20.32
N PRO A 164 -0.49 14.02 -20.55
CA PRO A 164 -1.39 14.69 -19.58
C PRO A 164 -2.72 13.96 -19.32
N TRP A 165 -3.05 12.95 -20.13
CA TRP A 165 -4.23 12.11 -19.99
C TRP A 165 -4.01 10.84 -19.14
N MET A 166 -2.77 10.58 -18.70
CA MET A 166 -2.47 9.43 -17.83
C MET A 166 -3.13 9.59 -16.46
N THR A 167 -3.77 8.51 -16.01
CA THR A 167 -4.47 8.42 -14.72
C THR A 167 -4.11 7.10 -14.04
N TRP A 168 -4.63 6.88 -12.83
CA TRP A 168 -4.44 5.61 -12.09
C TRP A 168 -4.73 4.35 -12.92
N SER A 169 -5.72 4.39 -13.81
CA SER A 169 -6.09 3.23 -14.63
C SER A 169 -5.24 3.04 -15.89
N CYS A 170 -4.23 3.85 -16.14
CA CYS A 170 -3.42 3.83 -17.37
C CYS A 170 -2.14 2.98 -17.28
N TRP A 171 -1.95 2.19 -16.24
CA TRP A 171 -0.76 1.34 -16.05
C TRP A 171 -0.53 0.32 -17.19
N HIS A 172 -1.60 -0.07 -17.89
CA HIS A 172 -1.57 -1.03 -18.99
C HIS A 172 -1.10 -0.46 -20.33
N THR A 173 -0.88 0.84 -20.44
CA THR A 173 -0.41 1.48 -21.67
C THR A 173 1.03 1.07 -21.98
N ASP A 174 1.40 1.05 -23.27
CA ASP A 174 2.74 0.63 -23.69
C ASP A 174 3.83 1.50 -23.03
N ALA A 175 3.61 2.81 -22.93
CA ALA A 175 4.55 3.72 -22.27
C ALA A 175 4.74 3.38 -20.77
N ALA A 176 3.66 3.09 -20.04
CA ALA A 176 3.74 2.71 -18.63
C ALA A 176 4.42 1.32 -18.47
N MET A 177 4.07 0.37 -19.33
CA MET A 177 4.66 -0.98 -19.35
C MET A 177 6.16 -0.94 -19.62
N ASP A 178 6.60 -0.17 -20.60
CA ASP A 178 8.02 -0.02 -20.95
C ASP A 178 8.81 0.67 -19.83
N TYR A 179 8.21 1.68 -19.19
CA TYR A 179 8.80 2.36 -18.04
C TYR A 179 9.01 1.37 -16.87
N MET A 180 7.96 0.65 -16.47
CA MET A 180 8.00 -0.30 -15.36
C MET A 180 8.99 -1.44 -15.62
N ARG A 181 8.92 -2.05 -16.80
CA ARG A 181 9.82 -3.16 -17.21
C ARG A 181 11.28 -2.74 -17.18
N THR A 182 11.58 -1.57 -17.73
CA THR A 182 12.95 -1.03 -17.77
C THR A 182 13.46 -0.70 -16.37
N ALA A 183 12.65 -0.02 -15.55
CA ALA A 183 13.03 0.33 -14.18
C ALA A 183 13.34 -0.93 -13.35
N ILE A 184 12.44 -1.91 -13.37
CA ILE A 184 12.63 -3.16 -12.64
C ILE A 184 13.86 -3.92 -13.15
N ALA A 185 14.04 -4.02 -14.46
CA ALA A 185 15.19 -4.73 -15.03
C ALA A 185 16.53 -4.15 -14.53
N LEU A 186 16.63 -2.82 -14.46
CA LEU A 186 17.83 -2.14 -13.97
C LEU A 186 18.07 -2.37 -12.48
N VAL A 187 17.03 -2.28 -11.64
CA VAL A 187 17.19 -2.54 -10.20
C VAL A 187 17.54 -4.01 -9.94
N ARG A 188 16.90 -4.94 -10.66
CA ARG A 188 17.12 -6.39 -10.53
C ARG A 188 18.54 -6.81 -10.93
N GLN A 189 19.20 -6.09 -11.82
CA GLN A 189 20.62 -6.36 -12.15
C GLN A 189 21.53 -6.19 -10.93
N GLU A 190 21.26 -5.21 -10.07
CA GLU A 190 22.05 -4.94 -8.86
C GLU A 190 21.60 -5.79 -7.65
N TYR A 191 20.31 -6.05 -7.53
CA TYR A 191 19.68 -6.77 -6.41
C TYR A 191 18.74 -7.88 -6.90
N PRO A 192 19.27 -8.97 -7.48
CA PRO A 192 18.48 -10.02 -8.15
C PRO A 192 17.62 -10.86 -7.20
N ASP A 193 17.90 -10.83 -5.91
CA ASP A 193 17.23 -11.67 -4.92
C ASP A 193 15.97 -11.05 -4.30
N LEU A 194 15.70 -9.78 -4.59
CA LEU A 194 14.50 -9.10 -4.12
C LEU A 194 13.34 -9.25 -5.10
N PRO A 195 12.11 -9.38 -4.59
CA PRO A 195 10.91 -9.29 -5.41
C PRO A 195 10.56 -7.84 -5.76
N TYR A 196 10.05 -7.63 -6.98
CA TYR A 196 9.70 -6.31 -7.50
C TYR A 196 8.31 -6.28 -8.08
N CYS A 197 7.62 -5.15 -7.85
CA CYS A 197 6.37 -4.79 -8.50
C CYS A 197 6.23 -3.26 -8.66
N PHE A 198 5.16 -2.86 -9.27
CA PHE A 198 4.49 -1.57 -9.12
C PHE A 198 3.09 -1.88 -8.62
N SER A 199 2.57 -1.11 -7.68
CA SER A 199 1.19 -1.29 -7.22
C SER A 199 0.21 -0.56 -8.12
N PHE A 200 -1.01 -1.08 -8.19
CA PHE A 200 -2.08 -0.54 -9.01
C PHE A 200 -3.37 -0.36 -8.21
N ASP A 201 -4.21 0.53 -8.70
CA ASP A 201 -5.56 0.76 -8.21
C ASP A 201 -6.55 0.69 -9.38
N GLY A 202 -7.79 0.28 -9.10
CA GLY A 202 -8.91 0.36 -10.02
C GLY A 202 -9.54 -0.97 -10.40
N GLU A 203 -10.61 -0.85 -11.20
CA GLU A 203 -11.47 -1.98 -11.58
C GLU A 203 -10.96 -2.74 -12.83
N ASN A 204 -9.97 -2.20 -13.56
CA ASN A 204 -9.55 -2.72 -14.86
C ASN A 204 -8.55 -3.87 -14.73
N THR A 205 -8.89 -4.88 -13.95
CA THR A 205 -8.02 -6.02 -13.64
C THR A 205 -7.83 -6.98 -14.82
N HIS A 206 -8.69 -6.92 -15.83
CA HIS A 206 -8.57 -7.75 -17.04
C HIS A 206 -7.25 -7.55 -17.77
N PHE A 207 -6.58 -6.40 -17.64
CA PHE A 207 -5.26 -6.14 -18.23
C PHE A 207 -4.17 -7.07 -17.67
N TYR A 208 -4.34 -7.69 -16.51
CA TYR A 208 -3.45 -8.75 -16.04
C TYR A 208 -3.38 -9.91 -17.02
N ARG A 209 -4.47 -10.23 -17.72
CA ARG A 209 -4.55 -11.29 -18.73
C ARG A 209 -4.07 -10.85 -20.11
N GLU A 210 -4.09 -9.56 -20.39
CA GLU A 210 -3.86 -8.99 -21.73
C GLU A 210 -2.41 -8.51 -21.91
N ARG A 211 -1.69 -8.26 -20.80
CA ARG A 211 -0.33 -7.71 -20.83
C ARG A 211 0.69 -8.74 -20.36
N ASP A 212 1.90 -8.65 -20.91
CA ASP A 212 3.05 -9.41 -20.41
C ASP A 212 3.59 -8.78 -19.13
N LEU A 213 3.29 -9.41 -18.00
CA LEU A 213 3.72 -9.00 -16.65
C LEU A 213 4.79 -9.92 -16.07
N SER A 214 5.48 -10.71 -16.90
CA SER A 214 6.51 -11.66 -16.49
C SER A 214 7.72 -11.02 -15.78
N PHE A 215 7.84 -9.70 -15.82
CA PHE A 215 8.86 -8.95 -15.11
C PHE A 215 8.47 -8.61 -13.65
N PHE A 216 7.24 -8.84 -13.23
CA PHE A 216 6.81 -8.75 -11.85
C PHE A 216 7.01 -10.06 -11.09
N ASP A 217 7.28 -9.97 -9.79
CA ASP A 217 7.31 -11.12 -8.88
C ASP A 217 5.98 -11.32 -8.15
N LEU A 218 5.15 -10.30 -8.11
CA LEU A 218 3.83 -10.29 -7.49
C LEU A 218 2.97 -9.20 -8.13
N ALA A 219 1.65 -9.34 -8.03
CA ALA A 219 0.69 -8.30 -8.36
C ALA A 219 0.22 -7.62 -7.08
N GLU A 220 0.72 -6.42 -6.80
CA GLU A 220 0.22 -5.56 -5.72
C GLU A 220 -0.94 -4.75 -6.25
N HIS A 221 -2.17 -5.04 -5.78
CA HIS A 221 -3.38 -4.40 -6.30
C HIS A 221 -4.29 -3.94 -5.17
N HIS A 222 -4.67 -2.67 -5.22
CA HIS A 222 -5.55 -2.03 -4.25
C HIS A 222 -7.01 -2.17 -4.65
N ILE A 223 -7.85 -2.60 -3.72
CA ILE A 223 -9.27 -2.85 -3.99
C ILE A 223 -10.15 -2.46 -2.80
N TRP A 224 -11.16 -1.62 -3.06
CA TRP A 224 -12.16 -1.21 -2.07
C TRP A 224 -13.56 -1.29 -2.64
N MET A 225 -14.51 -1.76 -1.85
CA MET A 225 -15.93 -1.77 -2.22
C MET A 225 -16.40 -0.42 -2.75
N THR A 226 -16.00 0.66 -2.09
CA THR A 226 -16.45 2.02 -2.43
C THR A 226 -15.90 2.56 -3.75
N LYS A 227 -14.81 1.99 -4.27
CA LYS A 227 -14.26 2.35 -5.59
C LYS A 227 -14.82 1.52 -6.74
N LEU A 228 -15.46 0.38 -6.46
CA LEU A 228 -16.05 -0.49 -7.47
C LEU A 228 -17.29 0.13 -8.12
N ASN A 229 -17.63 -0.38 -9.30
CA ASN A 229 -18.75 0.09 -10.12
C ASN A 229 -18.72 1.62 -10.30
N LYS A 230 -17.58 2.15 -10.78
CA LYS A 230 -17.37 3.59 -11.03
C LYS A 230 -17.63 4.45 -9.79
N GLN A 231 -17.23 3.97 -8.62
CA GLN A 231 -17.39 4.66 -7.35
C GLN A 231 -18.86 4.92 -6.96
N GLN A 232 -19.76 3.98 -7.31
CA GLN A 232 -21.20 4.11 -7.08
C GLN A 232 -21.53 4.46 -5.63
N PHE A 233 -20.83 3.86 -4.65
CA PHE A 233 -21.08 4.13 -3.23
C PHE A 233 -20.88 5.62 -2.90
N TYR A 234 -19.77 6.21 -3.34
CA TYR A 234 -19.50 7.63 -3.10
C TYR A 234 -20.50 8.55 -3.81
N HIS A 235 -20.97 8.18 -4.99
CA HIS A 235 -22.04 8.93 -5.67
C HIS A 235 -23.34 8.88 -4.89
N GLU A 236 -23.73 7.73 -4.34
CA GLU A 236 -24.95 7.58 -3.54
C GLU A 236 -24.86 8.28 -2.19
N VAL A 237 -23.66 8.37 -1.59
CA VAL A 237 -23.41 9.19 -0.39
C VAL A 237 -23.46 10.69 -0.67
N GLY A 238 -23.31 11.10 -1.94
CA GLY A 238 -23.31 12.51 -2.36
C GLY A 238 -21.93 13.15 -2.44
N GLN A 239 -20.86 12.36 -2.32
CA GLN A 239 -19.51 12.90 -2.46
C GLN A 239 -19.15 13.19 -3.91
N ALA A 240 -18.68 14.41 -4.18
CA ALA A 240 -18.03 14.73 -5.45
C ALA A 240 -16.61 14.14 -5.51
N LYS A 241 -16.19 13.67 -6.69
CA LYS A 241 -14.87 13.04 -6.90
C LYS A 241 -13.70 13.91 -6.41
N ASP A 242 -13.78 15.22 -6.63
CA ASP A 242 -12.70 16.16 -6.34
C ASP A 242 -12.71 16.71 -4.90
N GLY A 243 -13.72 16.34 -4.11
CA GLY A 243 -13.90 16.84 -2.72
C GLY A 243 -13.76 15.77 -1.63
N ARG A 244 -13.33 14.56 -1.94
CA ARG A 244 -13.33 13.42 -0.99
C ARG A 244 -12.51 13.63 0.27
N PHE A 245 -11.40 14.37 0.18
CA PHE A 245 -10.50 14.60 1.31
C PHE A 245 -10.76 15.90 2.05
N THR A 246 -11.94 16.51 1.86
CA THR A 246 -12.35 17.73 2.55
C THR A 246 -13.16 17.43 3.81
N GLU A 247 -13.25 18.39 4.72
CA GLU A 247 -14.07 18.28 5.93
C GLU A 247 -15.56 18.06 5.56
N GLU A 248 -16.04 18.75 4.53
CA GLU A 248 -17.41 18.59 4.02
C GLU A 248 -17.68 17.15 3.54
N ALA A 249 -16.73 16.52 2.84
CA ALA A 249 -16.86 15.14 2.39
C ALA A 249 -17.00 14.16 3.56
N TYR A 250 -16.30 14.40 4.68
CA TYR A 250 -16.45 13.57 5.88
C TYR A 250 -17.78 13.77 6.58
N HIS A 251 -18.35 14.98 6.55
CA HIS A 251 -19.71 15.20 7.03
C HIS A 251 -20.74 14.44 6.18
N LEU A 252 -20.60 14.45 4.85
CA LEU A 252 -21.46 13.64 3.96
C LEU A 252 -21.37 12.15 4.26
N LEU A 253 -20.16 11.63 4.53
CA LEU A 253 -20.00 10.25 4.97
C LEU A 253 -20.69 9.99 6.32
N ALA A 254 -20.55 10.90 7.28
CA ALA A 254 -21.17 10.76 8.59
C ALA A 254 -22.71 10.74 8.50
N ASP A 255 -23.28 11.59 7.65
CA ASP A 255 -24.72 11.76 7.52
C ASP A 255 -25.39 10.64 6.68
N HIS A 256 -24.70 10.08 5.68
CA HIS A 256 -25.35 9.25 4.66
C HIS A 256 -24.76 7.86 4.49
N ALA A 257 -23.48 7.63 4.82
CA ALA A 257 -22.80 6.37 4.46
C ALA A 257 -23.48 5.14 5.09
N LEU A 258 -23.92 5.26 6.34
CA LEU A 258 -24.54 4.13 7.05
C LEU A 258 -25.90 3.75 6.44
N ASP A 259 -26.73 4.75 6.09
CA ASP A 259 -28.03 4.52 5.45
C ASP A 259 -27.87 3.94 4.03
N VAL A 260 -26.93 4.48 3.24
CA VAL A 260 -26.59 3.96 1.92
C VAL A 260 -26.11 2.50 2.01
N TYR A 261 -25.25 2.21 2.99
CA TYR A 261 -24.75 0.86 3.20
C TYR A 261 -25.86 -0.11 3.58
N HIS A 262 -26.63 0.19 4.63
CA HIS A 262 -27.70 -0.68 5.12
C HIS A 262 -28.88 -0.79 4.13
N GLY A 263 -29.15 0.28 3.38
CA GLY A 263 -30.19 0.27 2.35
C GLY A 263 -29.96 -0.77 1.24
N LYS A 264 -28.69 -1.16 1.01
CA LYS A 264 -28.29 -2.11 -0.04
C LYS A 264 -27.17 -3.05 0.42
N GLU A 265 -27.13 -3.44 1.69
CA GLU A 265 -26.01 -4.18 2.29
C GLU A 265 -25.62 -5.43 1.48
N ALA A 266 -26.59 -6.23 1.09
CA ALA A 266 -26.34 -7.44 0.29
C ALA A 266 -25.69 -7.12 -1.07
N TYR A 267 -26.09 -6.02 -1.70
CA TYR A 267 -25.50 -5.57 -2.96
C TYR A 267 -24.04 -5.13 -2.78
N TRP A 268 -23.74 -4.31 -1.76
CA TRP A 268 -22.38 -3.83 -1.51
C TRP A 268 -21.43 -4.97 -1.15
N LYS A 269 -21.90 -5.93 -0.36
CA LYS A 269 -21.15 -7.14 -0.02
C LYS A 269 -20.87 -7.99 -1.26
N GLN A 270 -21.87 -8.21 -2.11
CA GLN A 270 -21.68 -8.99 -3.34
C GLN A 270 -20.73 -8.28 -4.30
N LEU A 271 -20.85 -6.96 -4.44
CA LEU A 271 -19.95 -6.16 -5.27
C LEU A 271 -18.48 -6.33 -4.87
N LEU A 272 -18.19 -6.32 -3.57
CA LEU A 272 -16.84 -6.57 -3.04
C LEU A 272 -16.38 -8.00 -3.35
N VAL A 273 -17.22 -8.99 -3.10
CA VAL A 273 -16.91 -10.41 -3.37
C VAL A 273 -16.60 -10.63 -4.85
N ASP A 274 -17.41 -10.10 -5.75
CA ASP A 274 -17.23 -10.23 -7.20
C ASP A 274 -15.92 -9.56 -7.66
N GLY A 275 -15.61 -8.38 -7.12
CA GLY A 275 -14.36 -7.68 -7.40
C GLY A 275 -13.12 -8.47 -6.97
N ILE A 276 -13.14 -9.04 -5.76
CA ILE A 276 -12.04 -9.87 -5.24
C ILE A 276 -11.87 -11.14 -6.08
N GLN A 277 -12.95 -11.82 -6.42
CA GLN A 277 -12.90 -13.05 -7.23
C GLN A 277 -12.42 -12.77 -8.65
N THR A 278 -12.81 -11.65 -9.24
CA THR A 278 -12.35 -11.21 -10.56
C THR A 278 -10.86 -10.93 -10.55
N LEU A 279 -10.37 -10.14 -9.57
CA LEU A 279 -8.96 -9.85 -9.41
C LEU A 279 -8.13 -11.13 -9.21
N ALA A 280 -8.62 -12.07 -8.39
CA ALA A 280 -7.95 -13.36 -8.17
C ALA A 280 -7.84 -14.17 -9.47
N ALA A 281 -8.89 -14.23 -10.26
CA ALA A 281 -8.90 -14.94 -11.53
C ALA A 281 -7.94 -14.31 -12.55
N ASP A 282 -7.90 -12.99 -12.62
CA ASP A 282 -7.03 -12.24 -13.52
C ASP A 282 -5.55 -12.40 -13.16
N ALA A 283 -5.18 -12.26 -11.88
CA ALA A 283 -3.82 -12.46 -11.41
C ALA A 283 -3.34 -13.91 -11.58
N LYS A 284 -4.23 -14.88 -11.33
CA LYS A 284 -3.95 -16.29 -11.58
C LYS A 284 -3.66 -16.57 -13.05
N ALA A 285 -4.42 -15.97 -13.96
CA ALA A 285 -4.19 -16.10 -15.39
C ALA A 285 -2.85 -15.50 -15.84
N ALA A 286 -2.40 -14.44 -15.15
CA ALA A 286 -1.08 -13.85 -15.36
C ALA A 286 0.08 -14.66 -14.69
N GLY A 287 -0.25 -15.66 -13.87
CA GLY A 287 0.75 -16.46 -13.15
C GLY A 287 1.41 -15.71 -11.99
N LEU A 288 0.75 -14.68 -11.42
CA LEU A 288 1.28 -13.85 -10.35
C LEU A 288 0.55 -14.09 -9.02
N PRO A 289 1.27 -14.23 -7.90
CA PRO A 289 0.66 -14.19 -6.58
C PRO A 289 0.19 -12.76 -6.29
N LEU A 290 -0.95 -12.63 -5.60
CA LEU A 290 -1.47 -11.33 -5.18
C LEU A 290 -0.86 -10.86 -3.86
N ALA A 291 -0.64 -9.55 -3.80
CA ALA A 291 -0.55 -8.78 -2.57
C ALA A 291 -1.61 -7.67 -2.61
N THR A 292 -2.17 -7.34 -1.45
CA THR A 292 -3.10 -6.22 -1.31
C THR A 292 -2.87 -5.56 0.03
N THR A 293 -2.33 -4.36 0.00
CA THR A 293 -2.00 -3.59 1.21
C THR A 293 -2.98 -2.48 1.50
N GLU A 294 -3.72 -2.03 0.50
CA GLU A 294 -4.78 -1.03 0.61
C GLU A 294 -6.11 -1.63 0.18
N CYS A 295 -7.05 -1.80 1.12
CA CYS A 295 -8.28 -2.60 0.93
C CYS A 295 -9.26 -2.41 2.10
N TRP A 296 -10.39 -2.90 2.09
CA TRP A 296 -11.38 -3.68 1.38
C TRP A 296 -12.70 -2.92 1.31
N GLY A 297 -13.00 -2.18 2.42
CA GLY A 297 -14.28 -1.50 2.60
C GLY A 297 -14.31 -0.14 1.91
N ILE A 298 -13.78 0.86 2.59
CA ILE A 298 -13.79 2.26 2.16
C ILE A 298 -12.37 2.82 2.09
N THR A 299 -12.12 3.75 1.16
CA THR A 299 -10.81 4.42 1.02
C THR A 299 -10.72 5.65 1.92
N ASP A 300 -11.73 6.52 1.85
CA ASP A 300 -11.69 7.87 2.40
C ASP A 300 -12.36 7.92 3.78
N TYR A 301 -11.73 7.28 4.77
CA TYR A 301 -12.24 7.24 6.14
C TYR A 301 -11.16 7.74 7.10
N LYS A 302 -11.55 8.38 8.19
CA LYS A 302 -10.64 8.81 9.24
C LYS A 302 -11.24 8.50 10.61
N ASP A 303 -10.44 8.61 11.65
CA ASP A 303 -10.89 8.40 13.03
C ASP A 303 -11.67 9.62 13.54
N PHE A 304 -12.76 9.88 12.89
CA PHE A 304 -13.63 11.00 13.15
C PHE A 304 -14.76 10.58 14.09
N PRO A 305 -15.11 11.34 15.14
CA PRO A 305 -16.07 10.88 16.16
C PRO A 305 -17.43 10.47 15.64
N MET A 306 -17.88 11.05 14.50
CA MET A 306 -19.18 10.76 13.89
C MET A 306 -19.16 9.53 12.97
N LEU A 307 -17.98 8.98 12.63
CA LEU A 307 -17.88 7.89 11.68
C LEU A 307 -17.81 6.54 12.41
N PRO A 308 -18.84 5.68 12.27
CA PRO A 308 -18.85 4.39 12.93
C PRO A 308 -17.98 3.35 12.19
N TRP A 309 -17.12 2.66 12.91
CA TRP A 309 -16.25 1.63 12.34
C TRP A 309 -16.90 0.27 12.09
N GLY A 310 -18.10 -0.01 12.65
CA GLY A 310 -18.75 -1.32 12.61
C GLY A 310 -18.87 -1.88 11.19
N TRP A 311 -19.57 -1.18 10.33
CA TRP A 311 -19.81 -1.58 8.95
C TRP A 311 -18.52 -1.68 8.10
N VAL A 312 -17.52 -0.83 8.38
CA VAL A 312 -16.21 -0.88 7.73
C VAL A 312 -15.47 -2.16 8.13
N LYS A 313 -15.51 -2.52 9.42
CA LYS A 313 -14.93 -3.77 9.92
C LYS A 313 -15.59 -5.01 9.32
N ASP A 314 -16.91 -4.98 9.14
CA ASP A 314 -17.66 -6.09 8.54
C ASP A 314 -17.27 -6.29 7.07
N LEU A 315 -17.15 -5.21 6.30
CA LEU A 315 -16.67 -5.27 4.91
C LEU A 315 -15.22 -5.75 4.83
N CYS A 316 -14.35 -5.24 5.70
CA CYS A 316 -12.95 -5.66 5.73
C CYS A 316 -12.82 -7.14 6.11
N ALA A 317 -13.62 -7.63 7.05
CA ALA A 317 -13.64 -9.05 7.40
C ALA A 317 -14.13 -9.92 6.25
N LEU A 318 -15.19 -9.52 5.55
CA LEU A 318 -15.68 -10.19 4.34
C LEU A 318 -14.61 -10.21 3.24
N GLY A 319 -13.89 -9.11 3.04
CA GLY A 319 -12.82 -9.02 2.06
C GLY A 319 -11.69 -10.00 2.35
N VAL A 320 -11.19 -10.05 3.59
CA VAL A 320 -10.18 -11.02 4.03
C VAL A 320 -10.67 -12.45 3.85
N GLU A 321 -11.90 -12.77 4.28
CA GLU A 321 -12.47 -14.10 4.15
C GLU A 321 -12.54 -14.54 2.67
N THR A 322 -13.07 -13.67 1.81
CA THR A 322 -13.17 -13.94 0.37
C THR A 322 -11.80 -14.14 -0.26
N ALA A 323 -10.84 -13.26 0.03
CA ALA A 323 -9.47 -13.37 -0.49
C ALA A 323 -8.81 -14.69 -0.05
N CYS A 324 -8.94 -15.07 1.23
CA CYS A 324 -8.43 -16.34 1.74
C CYS A 324 -9.03 -17.56 1.01
N GLN A 325 -10.34 -17.52 0.70
CA GLN A 325 -11.03 -18.61 0.00
C GLN A 325 -10.54 -18.80 -1.43
N THR A 326 -10.07 -17.77 -2.10
CA THR A 326 -9.53 -17.88 -3.47
C THR A 326 -8.20 -18.61 -3.54
N GLY A 327 -7.39 -18.55 -2.49
CA GLY A 327 -6.03 -19.10 -2.45
C GLY A 327 -5.04 -18.40 -3.39
N GLN A 328 -5.30 -17.14 -3.79
CA GLN A 328 -4.45 -16.41 -4.73
C GLN A 328 -3.58 -15.34 -4.04
N TRP A 329 -3.85 -15.00 -2.78
CA TRP A 329 -3.08 -14.02 -2.02
C TRP A 329 -1.90 -14.62 -1.28
N ALA A 330 -0.71 -14.09 -1.54
CA ALA A 330 0.50 -14.35 -0.73
C ALA A 330 0.60 -13.38 0.45
N LEU A 331 0.11 -12.15 0.29
CA LEU A 331 0.11 -11.11 1.31
C LEU A 331 -1.20 -10.34 1.28
N MET A 332 -1.78 -10.05 2.43
CA MET A 332 -2.95 -9.18 2.49
C MET A 332 -3.04 -8.40 3.80
N ALA A 333 -3.50 -7.17 3.69
CA ALA A 333 -3.90 -6.37 4.83
C ALA A 333 -5.29 -6.78 5.32
N THR A 334 -5.56 -6.54 6.60
CA THR A 334 -6.92 -6.72 7.14
C THR A 334 -7.81 -5.53 6.82
N SER A 335 -7.20 -4.36 6.62
CA SER A 335 -7.89 -3.09 6.34
C SER A 335 -6.89 -2.05 5.90
N ASN A 336 -7.37 -1.05 5.16
CA ASN A 336 -6.67 0.20 4.87
C ASN A 336 -6.31 1.00 6.14
N PHE A 337 -6.98 0.73 7.26
CA PHE A 337 -6.89 1.49 8.51
C PHE A 337 -6.25 0.67 9.65
N ALA A 338 -5.48 -0.33 9.32
CA ALA A 338 -4.80 -1.18 10.29
C ALA A 338 -3.48 -0.55 10.78
N ALA A 339 -3.56 0.62 11.43
CA ALA A 339 -2.39 1.36 11.91
C ALA A 339 -2.70 2.16 13.19
N PRO A 340 -1.68 2.49 14.01
CA PRO A 340 -1.85 3.18 15.29
C PRO A 340 -2.61 4.51 15.23
N GLN A 341 -2.50 5.24 14.13
CA GLN A 341 -3.19 6.53 13.93
C GLN A 341 -4.71 6.40 13.82
N PHE A 342 -5.24 5.22 13.52
CA PHE A 342 -6.67 4.96 13.43
C PHE A 342 -7.17 4.26 14.69
N CYS A 343 -7.21 4.98 15.80
CA CYS A 343 -7.53 4.44 17.12
C CYS A 343 -8.83 3.63 17.14
N GLY A 344 -9.86 4.06 16.43
CA GLY A 344 -11.16 3.39 16.36
C GLY A 344 -11.10 1.98 15.76
N MET A 345 -10.22 1.75 14.80
CA MET A 345 -9.95 0.44 14.21
C MET A 345 -8.85 -0.30 14.99
N TRP A 346 -7.74 0.38 15.27
CA TRP A 346 -6.53 -0.22 15.83
C TRP A 346 -6.72 -0.83 17.22
N ARG A 347 -7.54 -0.21 18.09
CA ARG A 347 -7.79 -0.71 19.46
C ARG A 347 -8.49 -2.07 19.54
N ASP A 348 -9.12 -2.53 18.44
CA ASP A 348 -9.83 -3.81 18.42
C ASP A 348 -8.86 -4.97 18.12
N VAL A 349 -8.00 -5.27 19.08
CA VAL A 349 -6.96 -6.31 18.98
C VAL A 349 -7.55 -7.66 18.58
N ALA A 350 -8.68 -8.05 19.17
CA ALA A 350 -9.30 -9.35 18.91
C ALA A 350 -9.78 -9.47 17.45
N TRP A 351 -10.31 -8.38 16.87
CA TRP A 351 -10.72 -8.35 15.47
C TRP A 351 -9.51 -8.57 14.55
N HIS A 352 -8.40 -7.86 14.78
CA HIS A 352 -7.18 -8.04 14.01
C HIS A 352 -6.63 -9.48 14.14
N GLN A 353 -6.51 -10.00 15.37
CA GLN A 353 -6.00 -11.35 15.63
C GLN A 353 -6.84 -12.44 14.94
N ARG A 354 -8.15 -12.29 14.92
CA ARG A 354 -9.05 -13.20 14.20
C ARG A 354 -8.73 -13.23 12.70
N LEU A 355 -8.54 -12.08 12.08
CA LEU A 355 -8.31 -11.98 10.65
C LEU A 355 -6.87 -12.38 10.26
N THR A 356 -5.86 -11.96 11.01
CA THR A 356 -4.47 -12.40 10.77
C THR A 356 -4.31 -13.91 10.94
N THR A 357 -5.00 -14.52 11.94
CA THR A 357 -5.06 -15.98 12.08
C THR A 357 -5.72 -16.66 10.88
N MET A 358 -6.75 -16.05 10.29
CA MET A 358 -7.40 -16.56 9.07
C MET A 358 -6.44 -16.51 7.89
N ILE A 359 -5.72 -15.39 7.73
CA ILE A 359 -4.71 -15.22 6.67
C ILE A 359 -3.62 -16.29 6.79
N HIS A 360 -3.08 -16.53 7.97
CA HIS A 360 -2.03 -17.53 8.19
C HIS A 360 -2.48 -18.97 7.89
N LYS A 361 -3.78 -19.25 7.97
CA LYS A 361 -4.35 -20.57 7.66
C LYS A 361 -4.77 -20.73 6.20
N ALA A 362 -4.77 -19.66 5.43
CA ALA A 362 -5.14 -19.70 4.02
C ALA A 362 -4.09 -20.47 3.19
N THR A 363 -4.50 -20.89 2.01
CA THR A 363 -3.59 -21.55 1.05
C THR A 363 -2.68 -20.52 0.42
N LEU A 364 -1.37 -20.78 0.45
CA LEU A 364 -0.40 -19.97 -0.28
C LEU A 364 -0.49 -20.31 -1.78
N PRO A 365 -0.59 -19.31 -2.68
CA PRO A 365 -0.56 -19.57 -4.10
C PRO A 365 0.79 -20.15 -4.52
N PRO A 366 0.81 -21.21 -5.38
CA PRO A 366 2.05 -21.86 -5.80
C PRO A 366 2.97 -20.92 -6.61
N GLU A 367 2.42 -19.87 -7.17
CA GLU A 367 3.16 -18.81 -7.87
C GLU A 367 4.13 -18.07 -6.93
N ALA A 368 3.77 -17.88 -5.66
CA ALA A 368 4.63 -17.23 -4.69
C ALA A 368 5.97 -17.95 -4.48
N GLU A 369 6.00 -19.28 -4.62
CA GLU A 369 7.24 -20.06 -4.48
C GLU A 369 8.11 -20.04 -5.74
N LYS A 370 7.54 -19.64 -6.88
CA LYS A 370 8.25 -19.60 -8.18
C LYS A 370 9.02 -18.30 -8.38
N THR A 371 8.69 -17.25 -7.64
CA THR A 371 9.34 -15.93 -7.70
C THR A 371 10.29 -15.71 -6.52
N ALA A 372 11.00 -14.59 -6.50
CA ALA A 372 11.85 -14.19 -5.38
C ALA A 372 11.04 -14.01 -4.08
N LEU A 373 9.73 -13.76 -4.17
CA LEU A 373 8.85 -13.54 -3.02
C LEU A 373 8.86 -14.74 -2.04
N GLY A 374 8.85 -15.97 -2.54
CA GLY A 374 8.87 -17.16 -1.68
C GLY A 374 10.13 -17.28 -0.81
N ARG A 375 11.24 -16.66 -1.23
CA ARG A 375 12.46 -16.58 -0.41
C ARG A 375 12.34 -15.52 0.67
N THR A 376 11.92 -14.32 0.31
CA THR A 376 11.82 -13.19 1.24
C THR A 376 10.70 -13.35 2.27
N MET A 377 9.70 -14.18 2.02
CA MET A 377 8.67 -14.53 3.00
C MET A 377 9.20 -15.39 4.15
N ARG A 378 10.37 -16.02 4.02
CA ARG A 378 10.99 -16.84 5.06
C ARG A 378 11.94 -15.99 5.92
N TRP A 379 11.89 -16.17 7.23
CA TRP A 379 12.97 -15.74 8.12
C TRP A 379 13.99 -16.88 8.20
N GLU A 380 15.21 -16.60 7.77
CA GLU A 380 16.35 -17.52 7.98
C GLU A 380 16.80 -17.50 9.44
#